data_59b6ba6f4c4e5ba1ba8ae9b1088d04f0
#
_entry.id   59b6ba6f4c4e5ba1ba8ae9b1088d04f0
#
_cell.length_a   1.000
_cell.length_b   1.000
_cell.length_c   1.000
_cell.angle_alpha   90.00
_cell.angle_beta   90.00
_cell.angle_gamma   90.00
#
_symmetry.space_group_name_H-M   'P 1'
#
loop_
_entity.id
_entity.type
_entity.pdbx_description
1 polymer ?
#
loop_
_entity_poly.entity_id
_entity_poly.type
_entity_poly.pdbx_seq_one_letter_code
_entity_poly.pdbx_strand_id
1 'polypeptide(L)'
;MANPKEDNENNTEWIIACNPDKYDVIGAFQELGSIDWTQNANIFVGDIVYIYVSNMVRTIKVKCKVNAVNKAVPTIDDSKFNKSDEFDGSKGRYMELEMIEEFSTGLFEKSRLEQHSFKSPLGPVRVSSELKEYLDIVQELLHADEMEPDTHDATYELIRGVINSYEIMGDLSVCDYKDLNLVYLMCVGTWKHGFDAKKKTIDASHLPDSEKNRLKNLLDELGERAKRGEYANNKENDANFGMFGTGFYTFENKTDEHSPKDFIQMCIDIKNLSNDKEIFNRCERTLNEGFHGMRAASASMVLHCLKPMTFPIFNSNMGFDNI
;
A
#
# COMPACT_ATOMS: atom_id res chain seq x y z
N MET A 1 -26.65 -30.47 27.76
CA MET A 1 -26.50 -29.00 27.80
C MET A 1 -25.02 -28.71 27.73
N ALA A 2 -24.52 -28.34 26.56
CA ALA A 2 -23.13 -27.98 26.35
C ALA A 2 -23.00 -26.50 26.61
N ASN A 3 -22.10 -26.09 27.48
CA ASN A 3 -21.75 -24.70 27.74
C ASN A 3 -21.28 -24.04 26.44
N PRO A 4 -21.76 -22.82 26.12
CA PRO A 4 -21.08 -21.99 25.12
C PRO A 4 -19.72 -21.62 25.69
N LYS A 5 -18.66 -22.05 24.99
CA LYS A 5 -17.31 -21.55 25.27
C LYS A 5 -17.28 -20.08 24.91
N GLU A 6 -16.83 -19.29 25.86
CA GLU A 6 -16.47 -17.88 25.75
C GLU A 6 -15.65 -17.62 24.49
N ASP A 7 -15.93 -16.52 23.83
CA ASP A 7 -15.18 -15.97 22.70
C ASP A 7 -13.69 -15.86 23.09
N ASN A 8 -12.91 -16.85 22.70
CA ASN A 8 -11.46 -16.82 22.86
C ASN A 8 -10.89 -15.97 21.73
N GLU A 9 -10.25 -14.87 22.07
CA GLU A 9 -9.55 -13.90 21.21
C GLU A 9 -8.35 -14.49 20.42
N ASN A 10 -8.23 -15.80 20.25
CA ASN A 10 -7.16 -16.46 19.49
C ASN A 10 -7.73 -17.42 18.44
N ASN A 11 -8.34 -16.88 17.39
CA ASN A 11 -8.65 -17.68 16.22
C ASN A 11 -7.35 -18.16 15.56
N THR A 12 -7.29 -19.45 15.26
CA THR A 12 -6.14 -20.02 14.56
C THR A 12 -6.19 -19.63 13.09
N GLU A 13 -5.03 -19.31 12.53
CA GLU A 13 -4.90 -18.98 11.12
C GLU A 13 -4.30 -20.15 10.33
N TRP A 14 -4.86 -20.43 9.18
CA TRP A 14 -4.52 -21.55 8.33
C TRP A 14 -4.24 -21.12 6.90
N ILE A 15 -3.40 -21.87 6.20
CA ILE A 15 -3.23 -21.75 4.75
C ILE A 15 -3.66 -23.06 4.11
N ILE A 16 -4.46 -22.96 3.06
CA ILE A 16 -4.94 -24.10 2.26
C ILE A 16 -4.60 -23.85 0.81
N ALA A 17 -4.02 -24.86 0.14
CA ALA A 17 -3.72 -24.76 -1.28
C ALA A 17 -4.96 -25.05 -2.13
N CYS A 18 -5.16 -24.22 -3.16
CA CYS A 18 -6.08 -24.46 -4.26
C CYS A 18 -5.31 -24.63 -5.57
N ASN A 19 -5.64 -25.68 -6.32
CA ASN A 19 -5.14 -25.85 -7.68
C ASN A 19 -6.09 -25.17 -8.67
N PRO A 20 -5.69 -24.06 -9.34
CA PRO A 20 -6.55 -23.32 -10.25
C PRO A 20 -6.92 -24.09 -11.53
N ASP A 21 -6.18 -25.17 -11.85
CA ASP A 21 -6.52 -26.04 -12.98
C ASP A 21 -7.67 -27.01 -12.65
N LYS A 22 -7.95 -27.21 -11.34
CA LYS A 22 -9.03 -28.09 -10.88
C LYS A 22 -10.26 -27.34 -10.42
N TYR A 23 -10.10 -26.15 -9.84
CA TYR A 23 -11.18 -25.37 -9.25
C TYR A 23 -10.94 -23.87 -9.39
N ASP A 24 -11.95 -23.15 -9.83
CA ASP A 24 -11.94 -21.68 -9.94
C ASP A 24 -12.40 -21.03 -8.65
N VAL A 25 -11.52 -21.03 -7.66
CA VAL A 25 -11.83 -20.54 -6.31
C VAL A 25 -12.17 -19.05 -6.31
N ILE A 26 -11.54 -18.25 -7.16
CA ILE A 26 -11.80 -16.80 -7.22
C ILE A 26 -13.19 -16.55 -7.81
N GLY A 27 -13.51 -17.14 -8.95
CA GLY A 27 -14.84 -17.02 -9.55
C GLY A 27 -15.94 -17.52 -8.61
N ALA A 28 -15.69 -18.61 -7.88
CA ALA A 28 -16.63 -19.14 -6.90
C ALA A 28 -16.92 -18.13 -5.77
N PHE A 29 -15.90 -17.56 -5.16
CA PHE A 29 -16.09 -16.56 -4.11
C PHE A 29 -16.73 -15.27 -4.60
N GLN A 30 -16.32 -14.78 -5.78
CA GLN A 30 -16.88 -13.55 -6.35
C GLN A 30 -18.38 -13.68 -6.65
N GLU A 31 -18.84 -14.87 -7.03
CA GLU A 31 -20.25 -15.07 -7.33
C GLU A 31 -21.09 -15.50 -6.11
N LEU A 32 -20.53 -16.39 -5.26
CA LEU A 32 -21.28 -17.03 -4.18
C LEU A 32 -21.03 -16.39 -2.81
N GLY A 33 -19.92 -15.65 -2.63
CA GLY A 33 -19.50 -15.08 -1.35
C GLY A 33 -18.96 -16.11 -0.36
N SER A 34 -19.50 -17.32 -0.37
CA SER A 34 -19.11 -18.46 0.47
C SER A 34 -19.05 -19.74 -0.33
N ILE A 35 -18.18 -20.66 0.08
CA ILE A 35 -18.05 -21.99 -0.53
C ILE A 35 -17.90 -23.07 0.55
N ASP A 36 -18.23 -24.31 0.19
CA ASP A 36 -17.95 -25.48 1.01
C ASP A 36 -16.61 -26.10 0.63
N TRP A 37 -15.68 -26.17 1.59
CA TRP A 37 -14.35 -26.72 1.39
C TRP A 37 -14.14 -27.99 2.18
N THR A 38 -13.41 -28.95 1.64
CA THR A 38 -13.09 -30.21 2.36
C THR A 38 -12.27 -29.90 3.62
N GLN A 39 -12.74 -30.37 4.76
CA GLN A 39 -12.11 -30.14 6.06
C GLN A 39 -11.14 -31.28 6.40
N ASN A 40 -9.87 -31.12 6.12
CA ASN A 40 -8.83 -32.12 6.34
C ASN A 40 -7.95 -31.85 7.58
N ALA A 41 -8.35 -30.89 8.43
CA ALA A 41 -7.64 -30.56 9.68
C ALA A 41 -8.63 -30.18 10.78
N ASN A 42 -8.13 -30.00 12.01
CA ASN A 42 -8.91 -29.55 13.15
C ASN A 42 -9.07 -28.02 13.11
N ILE A 43 -9.89 -27.58 12.18
CA ILE A 43 -10.27 -26.18 11.95
C ILE A 43 -11.61 -25.95 12.65
N PHE A 44 -11.79 -24.80 13.28
CA PHE A 44 -12.96 -24.45 14.09
C PHE A 44 -13.69 -23.25 13.51
N VAL A 45 -14.93 -23.06 13.90
CA VAL A 45 -15.71 -21.86 13.56
C VAL A 45 -15.01 -20.63 14.13
N GLY A 46 -14.87 -19.60 13.31
CA GLY A 46 -14.14 -18.37 13.64
C GLY A 46 -12.66 -18.37 13.20
N ASP A 47 -12.07 -19.54 12.92
CA ASP A 47 -10.71 -19.61 12.38
C ASP A 47 -10.61 -18.84 11.05
N ILE A 48 -9.41 -18.33 10.75
CA ILE A 48 -9.09 -17.64 9.50
C ILE A 48 -8.40 -18.62 8.56
N VAL A 49 -8.79 -18.59 7.30
CA VAL A 49 -8.21 -19.44 6.26
C VAL A 49 -7.74 -18.58 5.10
N TYR A 50 -6.46 -18.64 4.78
CA TYR A 50 -5.87 -18.06 3.58
C TYR A 50 -5.84 -19.08 2.46
N ILE A 51 -6.40 -18.76 1.30
CA ILE A 51 -6.36 -19.60 0.12
C ILE A 51 -5.12 -19.26 -0.71
N TYR A 52 -4.17 -20.17 -0.75
CA TYR A 52 -2.99 -20.12 -1.59
C TYR A 52 -3.28 -20.78 -2.94
N VAL A 53 -3.35 -19.98 -3.99
CA VAL A 53 -3.52 -20.47 -5.36
C VAL A 53 -2.18 -20.94 -5.89
N SER A 54 -2.10 -22.25 -6.17
CA SER A 54 -0.86 -22.94 -6.58
C SER A 54 -0.56 -22.81 -8.08
N ASN A 55 0.30 -23.65 -8.61
CA ASN A 55 0.72 -23.74 -10.01
C ASN A 55 1.34 -22.42 -10.53
N MET A 56 0.83 -21.84 -11.58
CA MET A 56 1.41 -20.66 -12.22
C MET A 56 1.16 -19.36 -11.41
N VAL A 57 0.12 -19.33 -10.57
CA VAL A 57 -0.26 -18.13 -9.81
C VAL A 57 0.62 -17.92 -8.57
N ARG A 58 0.83 -18.97 -7.78
CA ARG A 58 1.76 -19.03 -6.63
C ARG A 58 1.66 -17.86 -5.66
N THR A 59 0.42 -17.53 -5.23
CA THR A 59 0.17 -16.43 -4.30
C THR A 59 -1.02 -16.72 -3.40
N ILE A 60 -1.10 -16.10 -2.22
CA ILE A 60 -2.34 -16.04 -1.44
C ILE A 60 -3.28 -15.06 -2.15
N LYS A 61 -4.51 -15.51 -2.43
CA LYS A 61 -5.51 -14.73 -3.17
C LYS A 61 -6.71 -14.33 -2.33
N VAL A 62 -7.07 -15.13 -1.34
CA VAL A 62 -8.31 -14.91 -0.57
C VAL A 62 -8.06 -15.15 0.91
N LYS A 63 -8.62 -14.27 1.74
CA LYS A 63 -8.78 -14.45 3.19
C LYS A 63 -10.24 -14.79 3.47
N CYS A 64 -10.44 -15.86 4.22
CA CYS A 64 -11.75 -16.36 4.56
C CYS A 64 -11.93 -16.49 6.07
N LYS A 65 -13.18 -16.43 6.53
CA LYS A 65 -13.61 -16.85 7.86
C LYS A 65 -14.33 -18.17 7.76
N VAL A 66 -14.12 -19.03 8.75
CA VAL A 66 -14.83 -20.29 8.87
C VAL A 66 -16.16 -20.08 9.59
N ASN A 67 -17.27 -20.26 8.89
CA ASN A 67 -18.62 -20.07 9.44
C ASN A 67 -19.25 -21.36 9.96
N ALA A 68 -18.92 -22.51 9.35
CA ALA A 68 -19.40 -23.80 9.77
C ALA A 68 -18.33 -24.88 9.56
N VAL A 69 -18.37 -25.93 10.37
CA VAL A 69 -17.43 -27.07 10.31
C VAL A 69 -18.18 -28.39 10.47
N ASN A 70 -17.49 -29.49 10.12
CA ASN A 70 -18.02 -30.87 10.27
C ASN A 70 -19.34 -31.13 9.50
N LYS A 71 -19.57 -30.39 8.40
CA LYS A 71 -20.72 -30.65 7.51
C LYS A 71 -20.51 -32.02 6.84
N ALA A 72 -21.52 -32.88 6.87
CA ALA A 72 -21.47 -34.21 6.27
C ALA A 72 -21.50 -34.17 4.74
N VAL A 73 -22.15 -33.14 4.18
CA VAL A 73 -22.28 -32.88 2.74
C VAL A 73 -22.13 -31.38 2.47
N PRO A 74 -21.64 -31.00 1.29
CA PRO A 74 -21.68 -29.60 0.88
C PRO A 74 -23.14 -29.15 0.71
N THR A 75 -23.41 -27.90 1.06
CA THR A 75 -24.75 -27.26 0.97
C THR A 75 -24.77 -26.11 -0.04
N ILE A 76 -23.60 -25.64 -0.45
CA ILE A 76 -23.44 -24.60 -1.45
C ILE A 76 -23.12 -25.27 -2.79
N ASP A 77 -23.91 -24.98 -3.83
CA ASP A 77 -23.67 -25.51 -5.17
C ASP A 77 -22.63 -24.62 -5.89
N ASP A 78 -21.41 -25.10 -5.87
CA ASP A 78 -20.27 -24.51 -6.55
C ASP A 78 -19.76 -25.36 -7.73
N SER A 79 -20.57 -26.32 -8.16
CA SER A 79 -20.19 -27.34 -9.17
C SER A 79 -19.71 -26.74 -10.49
N LYS A 80 -20.26 -25.59 -10.90
CA LYS A 80 -19.88 -24.92 -12.16
C LYS A 80 -18.45 -24.36 -12.16
N PHE A 81 -17.81 -24.22 -10.98
CA PHE A 81 -16.42 -23.76 -10.86
C PHE A 81 -15.42 -24.92 -10.85
N ASN A 82 -15.89 -26.16 -10.81
CA ASN A 82 -15.05 -27.34 -10.99
C ASN A 82 -14.57 -27.43 -12.44
N LYS A 83 -13.26 -27.53 -12.63
CA LYS A 83 -12.60 -27.65 -13.95
C LYS A 83 -12.16 -29.08 -14.24
N SER A 84 -12.35 -30.00 -13.30
CA SER A 84 -12.02 -31.42 -13.47
C SER A 84 -13.17 -32.31 -12.97
N ASP A 85 -13.40 -33.42 -13.67
CA ASP A 85 -14.40 -34.43 -13.31
C ASP A 85 -14.00 -35.28 -12.08
N GLU A 86 -12.84 -35.02 -11.49
CA GLU A 86 -12.28 -35.81 -10.38
C GLU A 86 -12.86 -35.43 -9.01
N PHE A 87 -13.72 -34.42 -8.92
CA PHE A 87 -14.28 -34.01 -7.63
C PHE A 87 -15.45 -34.91 -7.23
N ASP A 88 -15.13 -36.00 -6.52
CA ASP A 88 -16.13 -36.82 -5.82
C ASP A 88 -16.47 -36.18 -4.47
N GLY A 89 -17.49 -35.33 -4.44
CA GLY A 89 -18.00 -34.65 -3.23
C GLY A 89 -18.64 -35.60 -2.20
N SER A 90 -18.48 -36.92 -2.33
CA SER A 90 -19.19 -37.91 -1.52
C SER A 90 -18.45 -38.39 -0.28
N LYS A 91 -17.19 -37.98 -0.06
CA LYS A 91 -16.38 -38.50 1.05
C LYS A 91 -15.64 -37.39 1.81
N GLY A 92 -16.06 -37.12 3.04
CA GLY A 92 -15.32 -36.26 3.93
C GLY A 92 -16.20 -35.42 4.85
N ARG A 93 -15.56 -34.57 5.61
CA ARG A 93 -16.19 -33.48 6.32
C ARG A 93 -15.96 -32.20 5.52
N TYR A 94 -16.90 -31.29 5.59
CA TYR A 94 -16.82 -30.00 4.93
C TYR A 94 -16.85 -28.87 5.95
N MET A 95 -16.26 -27.76 5.59
CA MET A 95 -16.34 -26.50 6.31
C MET A 95 -16.83 -25.42 5.33
N GLU A 96 -17.56 -24.47 5.85
CA GLU A 96 -18.03 -23.30 5.09
C GLU A 96 -17.02 -22.16 5.28
N LEU A 97 -16.51 -21.68 4.16
CA LEU A 97 -15.59 -20.55 4.09
C LEU A 97 -16.32 -19.36 3.49
N GLU A 98 -16.41 -18.27 4.23
CA GLU A 98 -16.90 -16.98 3.77
C GLU A 98 -15.71 -16.10 3.39
N MET A 99 -15.73 -15.51 2.20
CA MET A 99 -14.70 -14.57 1.78
C MET A 99 -14.78 -13.29 2.60
N ILE A 100 -13.68 -12.93 3.26
CA ILE A 100 -13.51 -11.63 3.92
C ILE A 100 -12.87 -10.65 2.94
N GLU A 101 -11.84 -11.11 2.20
CA GLU A 101 -11.03 -10.23 1.37
C GLU A 101 -10.40 -10.99 0.21
N GLU A 102 -10.36 -10.36 -0.97
CA GLU A 102 -9.60 -10.82 -2.13
C GLU A 102 -8.35 -9.95 -2.31
N PHE A 103 -7.19 -10.58 -2.49
CA PHE A 103 -5.91 -9.91 -2.66
C PHE A 103 -5.48 -9.85 -4.12
N SER A 104 -5.23 -8.65 -4.62
CA SER A 104 -4.67 -8.40 -5.96
C SER A 104 -3.20 -7.98 -5.96
N THR A 105 -2.57 -7.95 -4.77
CA THR A 105 -1.19 -7.50 -4.58
C THR A 105 -0.15 -8.59 -4.88
N GLY A 106 1.03 -8.18 -5.37
CA GLY A 106 2.22 -9.03 -5.46
C GLY A 106 2.93 -9.29 -4.10
N LEU A 107 2.48 -8.65 -3.01
CA LEU A 107 3.09 -8.83 -1.69
C LEU A 107 2.85 -10.23 -1.11
N PHE A 108 1.82 -10.94 -1.56
CA PHE A 108 1.53 -12.31 -1.14
C PHE A 108 2.03 -13.39 -2.10
N GLU A 109 2.92 -13.05 -3.05
CA GLU A 109 3.58 -14.02 -3.90
C GLU A 109 4.50 -14.96 -3.12
N LYS A 110 4.62 -16.20 -3.59
CA LYS A 110 5.43 -17.25 -2.97
C LYS A 110 6.85 -16.79 -2.63
N SER A 111 7.51 -16.08 -3.53
CA SER A 111 8.89 -15.61 -3.35
C SER A 111 9.06 -14.68 -2.15
N ARG A 112 8.05 -13.89 -1.82
CA ARG A 112 8.01 -13.03 -0.64
C ARG A 112 7.63 -13.81 0.61
N LEU A 113 6.59 -14.64 0.51
CA LEU A 113 6.15 -15.46 1.64
C LEU A 113 7.24 -16.42 2.14
N GLU A 114 8.08 -16.98 1.24
CA GLU A 114 9.20 -17.86 1.60
C GLU A 114 10.27 -17.17 2.46
N GLN A 115 10.39 -15.85 2.39
CA GLN A 115 11.28 -15.08 3.26
C GLN A 115 10.77 -15.03 4.72
N HIS A 116 9.50 -15.42 4.96
CA HIS A 116 8.83 -15.42 6.25
C HIS A 116 8.36 -16.83 6.64
N SER A 117 9.22 -17.80 6.43
CA SER A 117 9.01 -19.23 6.82
C SER A 117 7.83 -19.92 6.15
N PHE A 118 7.30 -19.38 5.04
CA PHE A 118 6.26 -20.03 4.25
C PHE A 118 6.82 -21.22 3.48
N LYS A 119 6.06 -22.32 3.50
CA LYS A 119 6.29 -23.49 2.62
C LYS A 119 5.00 -23.79 1.89
N SER A 120 5.10 -24.02 0.58
CA SER A 120 3.91 -24.35 -0.24
C SER A 120 3.17 -25.54 0.37
N PRO A 121 1.92 -25.38 0.79
CA PRO A 121 1.19 -26.42 1.48
C PRO A 121 0.76 -27.54 0.53
N LEU A 122 0.85 -28.79 1.00
CA LEU A 122 0.21 -29.96 0.36
C LEU A 122 -1.18 -30.26 0.95
N GLY A 123 -1.51 -29.64 2.06
CA GLY A 123 -2.77 -29.70 2.79
C GLY A 123 -2.89 -28.50 3.73
N PRO A 124 -3.89 -28.43 4.62
CA PRO A 124 -4.04 -27.34 5.56
C PRO A 124 -2.82 -27.23 6.49
N VAL A 125 -2.21 -26.04 6.55
CA VAL A 125 -1.04 -25.75 7.41
C VAL A 125 -1.36 -24.55 8.28
N ARG A 126 -0.97 -24.58 9.54
CA ARG A 126 -1.08 -23.44 10.44
C ARG A 126 -0.09 -22.34 10.02
N VAL A 127 -0.54 -21.11 10.08
CA VAL A 127 0.32 -19.93 9.89
C VAL A 127 1.32 -19.87 11.05
N SER A 128 2.62 -19.78 10.74
CA SER A 128 3.67 -19.58 11.76
C SER A 128 3.61 -18.14 12.29
N SER A 129 4.19 -17.92 13.48
CA SER A 129 4.22 -16.57 14.08
C SER A 129 4.91 -15.53 13.17
N GLU A 130 6.02 -15.93 12.55
CA GLU A 130 6.77 -15.07 11.63
C GLU A 130 5.95 -14.72 10.36
N LEU A 131 5.27 -15.72 9.79
CA LEU A 131 4.43 -15.50 8.64
C LEU A 131 3.19 -14.68 9.00
N LYS A 132 2.62 -14.90 10.20
CA LYS A 132 1.49 -14.11 10.70
C LYS A 132 1.85 -12.63 10.81
N GLU A 133 2.99 -12.32 11.43
CA GLU A 133 3.49 -10.94 11.55
C GLU A 133 3.60 -10.27 10.17
N TYR A 134 4.14 -10.98 9.18
CA TYR A 134 4.21 -10.48 7.81
C TYR A 134 2.82 -10.25 7.19
N LEU A 135 1.90 -11.23 7.32
CA LEU A 135 0.54 -11.12 6.78
C LEU A 135 -0.23 -9.96 7.43
N ASP A 136 -0.09 -9.78 8.75
CA ASP A 136 -0.72 -8.68 9.48
C ASP A 136 -0.19 -7.32 9.00
N ILE A 137 1.14 -7.16 8.90
CA ILE A 137 1.77 -5.92 8.38
C ILE A 137 1.28 -5.62 6.96
N VAL A 138 1.26 -6.62 6.07
CA VAL A 138 0.80 -6.40 4.69
C VAL A 138 -0.68 -6.01 4.66
N GLN A 139 -1.53 -6.64 5.47
CA GLN A 139 -2.94 -6.28 5.54
C GLN A 139 -3.14 -4.87 6.09
N GLU A 140 -2.45 -4.49 7.16
CA GLU A 140 -2.45 -3.11 7.66
C GLU A 140 -2.04 -2.12 6.57
N LEU A 141 -1.03 -2.46 5.76
CA LEU A 141 -0.59 -1.64 4.64
C LEU A 141 -1.65 -1.56 3.52
N LEU A 142 -2.33 -2.67 3.20
CA LEU A 142 -3.39 -2.69 2.19
C LEU A 142 -4.61 -1.88 2.62
N HIS A 143 -4.92 -1.87 3.92
CA HIS A 143 -6.02 -1.12 4.52
C HIS A 143 -5.63 0.30 4.98
N ALA A 144 -4.37 0.71 4.79
CA ALA A 144 -3.93 2.06 5.16
C ALA A 144 -4.75 3.17 4.47
N ASP A 145 -5.27 2.90 3.28
CA ASP A 145 -6.15 3.83 2.57
C ASP A 145 -7.59 3.88 3.15
N GLU A 146 -7.97 2.91 4.01
CA GLU A 146 -9.25 2.86 4.71
C GLU A 146 -9.20 3.49 6.12
N MET A 147 -7.99 3.85 6.58
CA MET A 147 -7.82 4.52 7.87
C MET A 147 -8.41 5.93 7.83
N GLU A 148 -8.84 6.43 8.99
CA GLU A 148 -9.27 7.83 9.10
C GLU A 148 -8.18 8.77 8.57
N PRO A 149 -8.56 9.75 7.71
CA PRO A 149 -7.62 10.70 7.15
C PRO A 149 -6.82 11.42 8.23
N ASP A 150 -5.51 11.50 8.07
CA ASP A 150 -4.61 12.22 8.96
C ASP A 150 -3.88 13.37 8.24
N THR A 151 -2.99 14.07 8.92
CA THR A 151 -2.22 15.16 8.31
C THR A 151 -1.24 14.67 7.25
N HIS A 152 -0.87 13.38 7.25
CA HIS A 152 -0.06 12.79 6.20
C HIS A 152 -0.85 12.64 4.89
N ASP A 153 -2.14 12.29 4.96
CA ASP A 153 -2.99 12.18 3.77
C ASP A 153 -3.11 13.54 3.06
N ALA A 154 -3.24 14.62 3.83
CA ALA A 154 -3.19 15.97 3.28
C ALA A 154 -1.85 16.27 2.58
N THR A 155 -0.74 15.78 3.13
CA THR A 155 0.59 15.92 2.52
C THR A 155 0.68 15.11 1.23
N TYR A 156 0.14 13.90 1.19
CA TYR A 156 0.09 13.07 -0.02
C TYR A 156 -0.71 13.76 -1.11
N GLU A 157 -1.89 14.29 -0.77
CA GLU A 157 -2.75 15.00 -1.71
C GLU A 157 -2.05 16.25 -2.27
N LEU A 158 -1.36 17.01 -1.42
CA LEU A 158 -0.63 18.20 -1.81
C LEU A 158 0.55 17.89 -2.75
N ILE A 159 1.37 16.89 -2.43
CA ILE A 159 2.49 16.47 -3.29
C ILE A 159 1.99 15.93 -4.62
N ARG A 160 0.97 15.08 -4.63
CA ARG A 160 0.34 14.61 -5.87
C ARG A 160 -0.21 15.78 -6.71
N GLY A 161 -0.79 16.77 -6.05
CA GLY A 161 -1.25 18.02 -6.68
C GLY A 161 -0.12 18.79 -7.36
N VAL A 162 1.04 18.93 -6.70
CA VAL A 162 2.24 19.59 -7.26
C VAL A 162 2.76 18.83 -8.48
N ILE A 163 2.93 17.50 -8.37
CA ILE A 163 3.43 16.70 -9.50
C ILE A 163 2.45 16.72 -10.68
N ASN A 164 1.14 16.72 -10.43
CA ASN A 164 0.13 16.88 -11.46
C ASN A 164 0.25 18.26 -12.17
N SER A 165 0.57 19.33 -11.44
CA SER A 165 0.76 20.65 -12.06
C SER A 165 1.94 20.68 -13.02
N TYR A 166 3.05 20.01 -12.68
CA TYR A 166 4.19 19.88 -13.59
C TYR A 166 3.88 18.99 -14.80
N GLU A 167 3.12 17.92 -14.61
CA GLU A 167 2.65 17.08 -15.72
C GLU A 167 1.76 17.88 -16.68
N ILE A 168 0.84 18.70 -16.17
CA ILE A 168 -0.01 19.61 -16.98
C ILE A 168 0.82 20.65 -17.70
N MET A 169 1.84 21.21 -17.05
CA MET A 169 2.75 22.18 -17.67
C MET A 169 3.49 21.57 -18.87
N GLY A 170 3.91 20.32 -18.78
CA GLY A 170 4.49 19.51 -19.85
C GLY A 170 5.94 19.87 -20.18
N ASP A 171 6.29 21.13 -20.36
CA ASP A 171 7.67 21.57 -20.63
C ASP A 171 8.43 21.82 -19.33
N LEU A 172 9.26 20.86 -18.94
CA LEU A 172 10.10 20.93 -17.74
C LEU A 172 11.47 21.58 -17.99
N SER A 173 11.75 22.06 -19.20
CA SER A 173 13.07 22.63 -19.54
C SER A 173 13.42 23.88 -18.74
N VAL A 174 12.40 24.59 -18.24
CA VAL A 174 12.54 25.79 -17.42
C VAL A 174 12.67 25.52 -15.93
N CYS A 175 12.48 24.27 -15.49
CA CYS A 175 12.53 23.91 -14.08
C CYS A 175 13.94 24.02 -13.51
N ASP A 176 14.05 24.69 -12.37
CA ASP A 176 15.28 24.87 -11.63
C ASP A 176 15.11 24.47 -10.14
N TYR A 177 16.04 24.90 -9.29
CA TYR A 177 16.00 24.62 -7.86
C TYR A 177 14.75 25.19 -7.16
N LYS A 178 14.05 26.19 -7.71
CA LYS A 178 12.82 26.74 -7.13
C LYS A 178 11.68 25.74 -7.24
N ASP A 179 11.64 25.01 -8.35
CA ASP A 179 10.65 23.95 -8.60
C ASP A 179 10.94 22.75 -7.72
N LEU A 180 12.20 22.39 -7.54
CA LEU A 180 12.59 21.35 -6.59
C LEU A 180 12.26 21.73 -5.14
N ASN A 181 12.46 23.00 -4.75
CA ASN A 181 12.07 23.54 -3.46
C ASN A 181 10.54 23.48 -3.27
N LEU A 182 9.76 23.74 -4.32
CA LEU A 182 8.31 23.60 -4.26
C LEU A 182 7.91 22.17 -3.87
N VAL A 183 8.44 21.16 -4.59
CA VAL A 183 8.16 19.75 -4.28
C VAL A 183 8.56 19.42 -2.85
N TYR A 184 9.72 19.88 -2.43
CA TYR A 184 10.28 19.58 -1.12
C TYR A 184 9.53 20.20 0.05
N LEU A 185 9.28 21.51 -0.03
CA LEU A 185 8.67 22.26 1.07
C LEU A 185 7.22 21.86 1.32
N MET A 186 6.58 21.19 0.33
CA MET A 186 5.25 20.63 0.54
C MET A 186 5.28 19.43 1.50
N CYS A 187 6.43 18.75 1.67
CA CYS A 187 6.59 17.65 2.63
C CYS A 187 6.90 18.14 4.06
N VAL A 188 7.18 19.44 4.27
CA VAL A 188 7.63 19.95 5.57
C VAL A 188 6.49 20.59 6.35
N GLY A 189 6.26 20.12 7.58
CA GLY A 189 5.18 20.56 8.47
C GLY A 189 5.66 21.31 9.69
N THR A 190 6.48 22.35 9.53
CA THR A 190 6.88 23.22 10.64
C THR A 190 6.31 24.63 10.51
N TRP A 191 6.26 25.37 11.63
CA TRP A 191 5.81 26.75 11.62
C TRP A 191 6.58 27.67 10.64
N LYS A 192 7.87 27.36 10.37
CA LYS A 192 8.69 28.07 9.37
C LYS A 192 8.26 27.78 7.94
N HIS A 193 7.57 26.70 7.72
CA HIS A 193 7.14 26.20 6.43
C HIS A 193 5.61 26.03 6.36
N GLY A 194 4.89 26.84 7.12
CA GLY A 194 3.43 26.89 7.12
C GLY A 194 2.86 27.46 5.82
N PHE A 195 1.56 27.73 5.82
CA PHE A 195 0.81 28.11 4.62
C PHE A 195 1.43 29.26 3.85
N ASP A 196 1.85 30.36 4.52
CA ASP A 196 2.43 31.52 3.86
C ASP A 196 3.77 31.20 3.18
N ALA A 197 4.60 30.38 3.80
CA ALA A 197 5.85 29.92 3.20
C ALA A 197 5.61 29.03 1.99
N LYS A 198 4.65 28.09 2.09
CA LYS A 198 4.25 27.23 0.98
C LYS A 198 3.70 28.04 -0.20
N LYS A 199 2.82 29.03 0.06
CA LYS A 199 2.29 29.93 -0.97
C LYS A 199 3.40 30.73 -1.67
N LYS A 200 4.36 31.28 -0.91
CA LYS A 200 5.54 31.95 -1.49
C LYS A 200 6.37 31.04 -2.38
N THR A 201 6.51 29.78 -1.99
CA THR A 201 7.25 28.79 -2.78
C THR A 201 6.50 28.44 -4.08
N ILE A 202 5.17 28.32 -4.02
CA ILE A 202 4.32 28.17 -5.21
C ILE A 202 4.52 29.35 -6.17
N ASP A 203 4.48 30.58 -5.64
CA ASP A 203 4.65 31.80 -6.46
C ASP A 203 6.04 31.89 -7.10
N ALA A 204 7.08 31.40 -6.42
CA ALA A 204 8.45 31.41 -6.91
C ALA A 204 8.75 30.37 -8.01
N SER A 205 7.92 29.33 -8.14
CA SER A 205 8.09 28.26 -9.14
C SER A 205 7.85 28.74 -10.57
N HIS A 206 8.27 27.92 -11.54
CA HIS A 206 8.03 28.18 -12.97
C HIS A 206 6.67 27.65 -13.47
N LEU A 207 5.81 27.17 -12.59
CA LEU A 207 4.46 26.77 -12.95
C LEU A 207 3.66 27.94 -13.58
N PRO A 208 2.77 27.68 -14.52
CA PRO A 208 1.82 28.68 -15.04
C PRO A 208 0.94 29.23 -13.91
N ASP A 209 0.49 30.48 -14.05
CA ASP A 209 -0.35 31.14 -13.03
C ASP A 209 -1.64 30.38 -12.72
N SER A 210 -2.22 29.70 -13.70
CA SER A 210 -3.38 28.83 -13.51
C SER A 210 -3.07 27.70 -12.52
N GLU A 211 -1.92 27.04 -12.66
CA GLU A 211 -1.50 25.95 -11.78
C GLU A 211 -1.07 26.45 -10.40
N LYS A 212 -0.39 27.60 -10.34
CA LYS A 212 -0.09 28.27 -9.05
C LYS A 212 -1.36 28.57 -8.26
N ASN A 213 -2.39 29.10 -8.93
CA ASN A 213 -3.66 29.40 -8.29
C ASN A 213 -4.38 28.11 -7.86
N ARG A 214 -4.35 27.06 -8.69
CA ARG A 214 -4.91 25.75 -8.35
C ARG A 214 -4.27 25.16 -7.08
N LEU A 215 -2.93 25.21 -6.99
CA LEU A 215 -2.21 24.70 -5.82
C LEU A 215 -2.47 25.53 -4.56
N LYS A 216 -2.58 26.85 -4.68
CA LYS A 216 -2.93 27.69 -3.53
C LYS A 216 -4.35 27.41 -3.04
N ASN A 217 -5.29 27.19 -3.95
CA ASN A 217 -6.66 26.80 -3.58
C ASN A 217 -6.69 25.41 -2.91
N LEU A 218 -5.95 24.44 -3.45
CA LEU A 218 -5.82 23.11 -2.82
C LEU A 218 -5.25 23.23 -1.40
N LEU A 219 -4.19 24.01 -1.23
CA LEU A 219 -3.58 24.25 0.08
C LEU A 219 -4.58 24.85 1.07
N ASP A 220 -5.35 25.85 0.63
CA ASP A 220 -6.37 26.50 1.47
C ASP A 220 -7.52 25.52 1.78
N GLU A 221 -7.97 24.72 0.83
CA GLU A 221 -8.99 23.70 1.03
C GLU A 221 -8.53 22.64 2.07
N LEU A 222 -7.32 22.11 1.92
CA LEU A 222 -6.73 21.18 2.90
C LEU A 222 -6.65 21.82 4.30
N GLY A 223 -6.30 23.10 4.37
CA GLY A 223 -6.29 23.86 5.61
C GLY A 223 -7.66 23.96 6.27
N GLU A 224 -8.71 24.22 5.50
CA GLU A 224 -10.06 24.28 6.04
C GLU A 224 -10.58 22.89 6.46
N ARG A 225 -10.22 21.83 5.72
CA ARG A 225 -10.54 20.44 6.10
C ARG A 225 -9.87 20.05 7.42
N ALA A 226 -8.60 20.43 7.59
CA ALA A 226 -7.88 20.21 8.86
C ALA A 226 -8.55 20.96 10.04
N LYS A 227 -8.96 22.21 9.86
CA LYS A 227 -9.67 22.98 10.90
C LYS A 227 -11.02 22.37 11.27
N ARG A 228 -11.67 21.67 10.34
CA ARG A 228 -12.91 20.93 10.62
C ARG A 228 -12.68 19.57 11.29
N GLY A 229 -11.43 19.19 11.53
CA GLY A 229 -11.08 17.92 12.16
C GLY A 229 -11.19 16.71 11.24
N GLU A 230 -11.07 16.91 9.93
CA GLU A 230 -11.12 15.81 8.95
C GLU A 230 -9.84 14.95 8.93
N TYR A 231 -8.80 15.33 9.67
CA TYR A 231 -7.55 14.60 9.76
C TYR A 231 -7.24 14.22 11.22
N ALA A 232 -7.02 12.94 11.49
CA ALA A 232 -6.94 12.36 12.83
C ALA A 232 -5.86 12.96 13.74
N ASN A 233 -4.74 13.39 13.21
CA ASN A 233 -3.61 13.91 13.99
C ASN A 233 -3.49 15.44 14.00
N ASN A 234 -4.56 16.14 13.68
CA ASN A 234 -4.56 17.60 13.70
C ASN A 234 -4.49 18.10 15.14
N LYS A 235 -3.29 18.43 15.61
CA LYS A 235 -3.09 19.13 16.88
C LYS A 235 -3.42 20.60 16.67
N GLU A 236 -4.60 20.99 17.15
CA GLU A 236 -5.03 22.37 17.43
C GLU A 236 -4.42 23.48 16.56
N ASN A 237 -5.21 23.98 15.61
CA ASN A 237 -5.08 25.29 14.95
C ASN A 237 -3.92 25.55 13.99
N ASP A 238 -2.88 24.76 13.95
CA ASP A 238 -1.80 24.92 12.97
C ASP A 238 -1.87 23.82 11.93
N ALA A 239 -2.65 24.02 10.88
CA ALA A 239 -2.70 23.13 9.71
C ALA A 239 -1.34 23.16 8.97
N ASN A 240 -0.29 22.77 9.64
CA ASN A 240 1.05 22.62 9.09
C ASN A 240 1.16 21.22 8.50
N PHE A 241 0.69 21.07 7.26
CA PHE A 241 0.85 19.81 6.55
C PHE A 241 2.32 19.52 6.29
N GLY A 242 2.72 18.29 6.55
CA GLY A 242 4.06 17.80 6.30
C GLY A 242 4.45 16.73 7.29
N MET A 243 5.26 15.79 6.82
CA MET A 243 5.71 14.63 7.61
C MET A 243 6.97 14.94 8.42
N PHE A 244 7.66 16.04 8.15
CA PHE A 244 9.00 16.31 8.68
C PHE A 244 9.11 17.69 9.30
N GLY A 245 9.80 17.75 10.44
CA GLY A 245 9.90 18.97 11.23
C GLY A 245 11.03 19.92 10.85
N THR A 246 12.22 19.45 10.55
CA THR A 246 13.39 20.29 10.28
C THR A 246 14.49 19.50 9.57
N GLY A 247 15.38 20.18 8.87
CA GLY A 247 16.56 19.55 8.29
C GLY A 247 16.65 19.61 6.76
N PHE A 248 15.74 20.35 6.14
CA PHE A 248 15.81 20.52 4.69
C PHE A 248 16.84 21.55 4.27
N TYR A 249 17.66 21.17 3.34
CA TYR A 249 18.50 22.07 2.61
C TYR A 249 17.63 22.87 1.64
N THR A 250 17.71 24.19 1.70
CA THR A 250 17.25 25.00 0.58
C THR A 250 18.23 24.79 -0.56
N PHE A 251 17.73 24.49 -1.73
CA PHE A 251 18.55 24.26 -2.93
C PHE A 251 19.04 25.56 -3.56
N GLU A 252 18.91 26.68 -2.88
CA GLU A 252 19.03 28.08 -3.36
C GLU A 252 20.34 28.44 -4.07
N ASN A 253 21.37 27.65 -4.05
CA ASN A 253 22.67 27.99 -4.65
C ASN A 253 23.36 26.81 -5.34
N LYS A 254 22.62 25.80 -5.78
CA LYS A 254 23.23 24.58 -6.28
C LYS A 254 22.67 24.28 -7.66
N THR A 255 23.31 24.86 -8.64
CA THR A 255 22.94 24.72 -10.04
C THR A 255 23.60 23.50 -10.64
N ASP A 256 22.87 22.42 -10.65
CA ASP A 256 22.99 21.43 -11.71
C ASP A 256 21.76 21.60 -12.58
N GLU A 257 21.92 22.18 -13.78
CA GLU A 257 20.82 22.59 -14.65
C GLU A 257 19.91 21.41 -15.07
N HIS A 258 20.39 20.18 -14.93
CA HIS A 258 19.66 18.99 -15.38
C HIS A 258 18.88 18.29 -14.26
N SER A 259 19.34 18.37 -13.03
CA SER A 259 18.86 17.56 -11.92
C SER A 259 17.44 17.87 -11.42
N PRO A 260 16.98 19.14 -11.28
CA PRO A 260 15.63 19.44 -10.83
C PRO A 260 14.56 18.92 -11.78
N LYS A 261 14.71 19.14 -13.08
CA LYS A 261 13.74 18.67 -14.09
C LYS A 261 13.73 17.13 -14.16
N ASP A 262 14.89 16.49 -14.06
CA ASP A 262 14.99 15.03 -14.14
C ASP A 262 14.34 14.37 -12.93
N PHE A 263 14.46 14.97 -11.74
CA PHE A 263 13.75 14.52 -10.55
C PHE A 263 12.23 14.70 -10.67
N ILE A 264 11.77 15.86 -11.13
CA ILE A 264 10.34 16.12 -11.34
C ILE A 264 9.78 15.16 -12.40
N GLN A 265 10.51 14.96 -13.51
CA GLN A 265 10.10 13.99 -14.54
C GLN A 265 10.03 12.56 -13.97
N MET A 266 11.01 12.16 -13.15
CA MET A 266 10.97 10.87 -12.45
C MET A 266 9.72 10.75 -11.59
N CYS A 267 9.35 11.77 -10.84
CA CYS A 267 8.14 11.77 -10.02
C CYS A 267 6.87 11.62 -10.85
N ILE A 268 6.78 12.29 -12.01
CA ILE A 268 5.67 12.14 -12.96
C ILE A 268 5.60 10.70 -13.49
N ASP A 269 6.73 10.15 -13.92
CA ASP A 269 6.80 8.79 -14.45
C ASP A 269 6.37 7.76 -13.40
N ILE A 270 6.92 7.85 -12.18
CA ILE A 270 6.61 6.94 -11.07
C ILE A 270 5.14 7.00 -10.67
N LYS A 271 4.54 8.18 -10.64
CA LYS A 271 3.12 8.33 -10.36
C LYS A 271 2.27 7.45 -11.28
N ASN A 272 2.67 7.33 -12.53
CA ASN A 272 1.95 6.63 -13.60
C ASN A 272 2.35 5.15 -13.77
N LEU A 273 3.46 4.71 -13.17
CA LEU A 273 3.91 3.31 -13.19
C LEU A 273 3.21 2.49 -12.10
N SER A 274 2.90 1.22 -12.41
CA SER A 274 2.31 0.26 -11.46
C SER A 274 3.18 -0.97 -11.20
N ASN A 275 4.22 -1.19 -12.00
CA ASN A 275 5.12 -2.33 -11.88
C ASN A 275 6.35 -1.97 -11.05
N ASP A 276 6.60 -2.68 -9.94
CA ASP A 276 7.71 -2.39 -9.01
C ASP A 276 9.09 -2.41 -9.70
N LYS A 277 9.31 -3.30 -10.65
CA LYS A 277 10.60 -3.39 -11.37
C LYS A 277 10.81 -2.16 -12.28
N GLU A 278 9.76 -1.69 -12.93
CA GLU A 278 9.82 -0.48 -13.76
C GLU A 278 10.02 0.76 -12.91
N ILE A 279 9.35 0.82 -11.77
CA ILE A 279 9.52 1.88 -10.76
C ILE A 279 10.96 1.88 -10.26
N PHE A 280 11.52 0.73 -9.86
CA PHE A 280 12.90 0.62 -9.40
C PHE A 280 13.89 1.09 -10.47
N ASN A 281 13.79 0.57 -11.69
CA ASN A 281 14.67 0.94 -12.80
C ASN A 281 14.60 2.45 -13.12
N ARG A 282 13.40 3.05 -12.96
CA ARG A 282 13.23 4.48 -13.19
C ARG A 282 13.90 5.31 -12.11
N CYS A 283 13.76 4.92 -10.85
CA CYS A 283 14.44 5.56 -9.72
C CYS A 283 15.95 5.41 -9.82
N GLU A 284 16.45 4.20 -10.06
CA GLU A 284 17.87 3.89 -10.15
C GLU A 284 18.58 4.80 -11.15
N ARG A 285 18.01 4.93 -12.35
CA ARG A 285 18.59 5.77 -13.41
C ARG A 285 18.73 7.24 -12.97
N THR A 286 17.75 7.80 -12.26
CA THR A 286 17.83 9.22 -11.84
C THR A 286 18.61 9.43 -10.56
N LEU A 287 18.51 8.51 -9.60
CA LEU A 287 19.12 8.69 -8.28
C LEU A 287 20.56 8.23 -8.21
N ASN A 288 21.00 7.26 -9.03
CA ASN A 288 22.40 6.82 -9.07
C ASN A 288 23.32 7.82 -9.77
N GLU A 289 22.84 8.53 -10.77
CA GLU A 289 23.60 9.61 -11.39
C GLU A 289 23.85 10.75 -10.40
N GLY A 290 23.04 10.82 -9.36
CA GLY A 290 23.17 11.68 -8.21
C GLY A 290 23.14 13.16 -8.57
N PHE A 291 22.35 13.94 -7.87
CA PHE A 291 22.49 15.38 -7.94
C PHE A 291 22.64 15.99 -6.57
N HIS A 292 23.28 17.12 -6.54
CA HIS A 292 23.70 17.75 -5.32
C HIS A 292 22.53 18.05 -4.38
N GLY A 293 22.56 17.49 -3.16
CA GLY A 293 21.54 17.71 -2.14
C GLY A 293 20.41 16.69 -2.11
N MET A 294 20.21 15.89 -3.16
CA MET A 294 19.20 14.84 -3.18
C MET A 294 19.83 13.49 -2.87
N ARG A 295 19.65 13.01 -1.65
CA ARG A 295 20.06 11.68 -1.21
C ARG A 295 18.83 10.81 -0.95
N ALA A 296 19.03 9.53 -0.70
CA ALA A 296 17.98 8.56 -0.46
C ALA A 296 16.93 9.04 0.57
N ALA A 297 17.37 9.60 1.70
CA ALA A 297 16.47 10.13 2.72
C ALA A 297 15.56 11.25 2.19
N SER A 298 16.12 12.15 1.40
CA SER A 298 15.39 13.28 0.83
C SER A 298 14.42 12.84 -0.26
N ALA A 299 14.86 11.97 -1.16
CA ALA A 299 14.03 11.44 -2.24
C ALA A 299 12.90 10.56 -1.69
N SER A 300 13.17 9.74 -0.67
CA SER A 300 12.19 8.80 -0.12
C SER A 300 10.92 9.48 0.37
N MET A 301 11.00 10.69 0.89
CA MET A 301 9.84 11.44 1.37
C MET A 301 8.85 11.79 0.24
N VAL A 302 9.37 12.33 -0.85
CA VAL A 302 8.54 12.67 -2.02
C VAL A 302 8.00 11.42 -2.67
N LEU A 303 8.85 10.40 -2.83
CA LEU A 303 8.46 9.12 -3.43
C LEU A 303 7.41 8.39 -2.59
N HIS A 304 7.52 8.44 -1.27
CA HIS A 304 6.51 7.92 -0.35
C HIS A 304 5.16 8.61 -0.55
N CYS A 305 5.12 9.94 -0.68
CA CYS A 305 3.86 10.64 -0.95
C CYS A 305 3.20 10.23 -2.27
N LEU A 306 3.99 9.79 -3.25
CA LEU A 306 3.48 9.33 -4.54
C LEU A 306 3.04 7.86 -4.51
N LYS A 307 3.80 7.01 -3.81
CA LYS A 307 3.61 5.56 -3.72
C LYS A 307 3.96 5.08 -2.31
N PRO A 308 3.10 5.31 -1.30
CA PRO A 308 3.40 5.00 0.10
C PRO A 308 3.65 3.51 0.34
N MET A 309 3.00 2.64 -0.42
CA MET A 309 3.16 1.18 -0.33
C MET A 309 4.46 0.66 -0.96
N THR A 310 5.10 1.45 -1.83
CA THR A 310 6.32 1.04 -2.55
C THR A 310 7.58 1.63 -1.91
N PHE A 311 7.50 2.86 -1.41
CA PHE A 311 8.65 3.59 -0.89
C PHE A 311 8.54 3.83 0.62
N PRO A 312 9.30 3.09 1.45
CA PRO A 312 9.43 3.44 2.87
C PRO A 312 10.17 4.78 3.03
N ILE A 313 9.87 5.49 4.10
CA ILE A 313 10.59 6.72 4.46
C ILE A 313 11.89 6.34 5.16
N PHE A 314 13.02 6.78 4.61
CA PHE A 314 14.32 6.61 5.22
C PHE A 314 14.69 7.84 6.04
N ASN A 315 14.93 7.64 7.34
CA ASN A 315 15.49 8.68 8.19
C ASN A 315 17.01 8.44 8.33
N SER A 316 17.83 9.49 8.21
CA SER A 316 19.29 9.43 8.35
C SER A 316 19.78 8.92 9.71
N ASN A 317 18.90 8.83 10.71
CA ASN A 317 19.19 8.30 12.04
C ASN A 317 18.97 6.78 12.16
N MET A 318 18.43 6.12 11.17
CA MET A 318 18.49 4.66 11.07
C MET A 318 19.86 4.33 10.49
N GLY A 319 20.82 4.01 11.37
CA GLY A 319 22.17 3.63 10.97
C GLY A 319 22.14 2.42 10.04
N PHE A 320 22.41 2.66 8.77
CA PHE A 320 22.69 1.62 7.78
C PHE A 320 24.16 1.16 7.85
N ASP A 321 24.76 1.14 9.02
CA ASP A 321 26.14 0.66 9.20
C ASP A 321 26.23 -0.88 9.30
N ASN A 322 25.10 -1.60 9.10
CA ASN A 322 25.08 -3.07 9.20
C ASN A 322 24.12 -3.72 8.18
N ILE A 323 24.30 -3.47 6.89
CA ILE A 323 23.77 -4.38 5.85
C ILE A 323 24.89 -4.65 4.84
#